data_6dd26c2ad3d3cdcf411c851522ee0f49
#
_entry.id   6dd26c2ad3d3cdcf411c851522ee0f49
#
_cell.length_a   1.000
_cell.length_b   1.000
_cell.length_c   1.000
_cell.angle_alpha   90.00
_cell.angle_beta   90.00
_cell.angle_gamma   90.00
#
_symmetry.space_group_name_H-M   'P 1'
#
loop_
_entity.id
_entity.type
_entity.pdbx_description
1 polymer ?
#
loop_
_entity_poly.entity_id
_entity_poly.type
_entity_poly.pdbx_seq_one_letter_code
_entity_poly.pdbx_strand_id
1 'polypeptide(L)'
;MLYYKNSHGQNEVNQVKKQTLVPLITFLLGICLVSLIVYKTDTHEKEQRHITAQLNVATYGERIKNEITNGIEITDTLKQILISEDGEIHQFETIAGNLMSDSIESVQLAPNGVVTDIYPANGNEAGKIDLIHDKDRGKISCYARDNHTIITQGPFKLKQGGYGIAVRNPVYLKDKNGHEYFWGFTIVILRVPDIFSDSISALSNFGYEYKISKTDAP
;
A
#
# COMPACT_ATOMS: atom_id res chain seq x y z
N MET A 1 -12.89 2.26 98.27
CA MET A 1 -12.55 1.36 97.22
C MET A 1 -12.28 2.18 95.96
N LEU A 2 -11.02 2.51 95.71
CA LEU A 2 -10.60 3.42 94.65
C LEU A 2 -10.31 2.61 93.36
N TYR A 3 -11.11 2.90 92.33
CA TYR A 3 -10.86 2.38 90.96
C TYR A 3 -9.78 3.24 90.32
N TYR A 4 -8.59 2.68 90.19
CA TYR A 4 -7.51 3.32 89.40
C TYR A 4 -7.70 2.86 87.94
N LYS A 5 -8.19 3.74 87.08
CA LYS A 5 -8.46 3.51 85.69
C LYS A 5 -7.10 3.52 84.92
N ASN A 6 -6.75 2.41 84.39
CA ASN A 6 -5.48 2.15 83.68
C ASN A 6 -5.43 2.94 82.36
N SER A 7 -5.15 4.25 82.41
CA SER A 7 -5.07 5.11 81.24
C SER A 7 -3.71 5.03 80.51
N HIS A 8 -2.66 4.45 81.11
CA HIS A 8 -1.37 4.36 80.51
C HIS A 8 -1.28 3.31 79.38
N GLY A 9 -1.90 2.15 79.54
CA GLY A 9 -1.88 1.10 78.55
C GLY A 9 -2.58 1.40 77.22
N GLN A 10 -3.63 2.26 77.25
CA GLN A 10 -4.34 2.70 76.06
C GLN A 10 -3.53 3.74 75.26
N ASN A 11 -2.75 4.58 75.90
CA ASN A 11 -1.90 5.58 75.24
C ASN A 11 -0.68 4.90 74.54
N GLU A 12 -0.07 3.92 75.15
CA GLU A 12 1.05 3.15 74.53
C GLU A 12 0.59 2.33 73.33
N VAL A 13 -0.54 1.67 73.39
CA VAL A 13 -1.12 0.90 72.25
C VAL A 13 -1.51 1.86 71.11
N ASN A 14 -2.01 3.05 71.37
CA ASN A 14 -2.32 4.02 70.36
C ASN A 14 -1.10 4.70 69.75
N GLN A 15 0.01 4.84 70.50
CA GLN A 15 1.28 5.35 69.99
C GLN A 15 1.97 4.33 69.09
N VAL A 16 2.01 3.05 69.48
CA VAL A 16 2.55 1.96 68.66
C VAL A 16 1.76 1.79 67.35
N LYS A 17 0.43 1.88 67.41
CA LYS A 17 -0.44 1.86 66.19
C LYS A 17 -0.17 3.05 65.28
N LYS A 18 0.04 4.24 65.81
CA LYS A 18 0.43 5.42 64.97
C LYS A 18 1.81 5.28 64.36
N GLN A 19 2.79 4.76 65.10
CA GLN A 19 4.17 4.55 64.62
C GLN A 19 4.29 3.59 63.47
N THR A 20 3.42 2.56 63.39
CA THR A 20 3.40 1.61 62.28
C THR A 20 2.41 1.97 61.17
N LEU A 21 1.30 2.62 61.51
CA LEU A 21 0.27 2.95 60.54
C LEU A 21 0.68 4.07 59.56
N VAL A 22 1.39 5.10 60.05
CA VAL A 22 1.82 6.26 59.23
C VAL A 22 2.82 5.81 58.13
N PRO A 23 3.89 5.06 58.43
CA PRO A 23 4.79 4.55 57.37
C PRO A 23 4.09 3.63 56.38
N LEU A 24 3.15 2.79 56.87
CA LEU A 24 2.39 1.90 55.97
C LEU A 24 1.50 2.68 54.98
N ILE A 25 0.80 3.71 55.47
CA ILE A 25 -0.02 4.58 54.60
C ILE A 25 0.84 5.33 53.61
N THR A 26 1.99 5.87 54.04
CA THR A 26 2.94 6.57 53.13
C THR A 26 3.48 5.66 52.06
N PHE A 27 3.81 4.40 52.41
CA PHE A 27 4.26 3.39 51.49
C PHE A 27 3.18 3.01 50.45
N LEU A 28 1.93 2.80 50.91
CA LEU A 28 0.81 2.51 50.02
C LEU A 28 0.50 3.69 49.08
N LEU A 29 0.55 4.91 49.59
CA LEU A 29 0.37 6.11 48.77
C LEU A 29 1.51 6.22 47.71
N GLY A 30 2.75 5.92 48.10
CA GLY A 30 3.89 5.87 47.17
C GLY A 30 3.69 4.85 46.04
N ILE A 31 3.25 3.63 46.40
CA ILE A 31 2.94 2.60 45.41
C ILE A 31 1.81 3.05 44.47
N CYS A 32 0.75 3.63 45.02
CA CYS A 32 -0.37 4.11 44.23
C CYS A 32 0.05 5.21 43.27
N LEU A 33 0.88 6.13 43.70
CA LEU A 33 1.39 7.23 42.88
C LEU A 33 2.30 6.72 41.75
N VAL A 34 3.23 5.78 42.02
CA VAL A 34 4.07 5.15 41.04
C VAL A 34 3.21 4.36 40.03
N SER A 35 2.23 3.59 40.51
CA SER A 35 1.32 2.83 39.64
C SER A 35 0.51 3.75 38.72
N LEU A 36 0.06 4.90 39.19
CA LEU A 36 -0.63 5.89 38.37
C LEU A 36 0.28 6.51 37.29
N ILE A 37 1.54 6.79 37.65
CA ILE A 37 2.54 7.29 36.69
C ILE A 37 2.79 6.26 35.60
N VAL A 38 3.09 5.00 35.99
CA VAL A 38 3.33 3.91 35.04
C VAL A 38 2.11 3.70 34.13
N TYR A 39 0.91 3.67 34.69
CA TYR A 39 -0.33 3.53 33.91
C TYR A 39 -0.51 4.66 32.89
N LYS A 40 -0.31 5.92 33.30
CA LYS A 40 -0.40 7.07 32.39
C LYS A 40 0.66 7.01 31.29
N THR A 41 1.90 6.64 31.63
CA THR A 41 3.00 6.54 30.65
C THR A 41 2.71 5.43 29.63
N ASP A 42 2.28 4.24 30.09
CA ASP A 42 1.94 3.12 29.19
C ASP A 42 0.78 3.46 28.25
N THR A 43 -0.26 4.13 28.79
CA THR A 43 -1.40 4.56 27.97
C THR A 43 -0.97 5.59 26.90
N HIS A 44 -0.14 6.56 27.29
CA HIS A 44 0.35 7.58 26.37
C HIS A 44 1.26 6.98 25.29
N GLU A 45 2.15 6.06 25.66
CA GLU A 45 2.99 5.35 24.68
C GLU A 45 2.16 4.53 23.69
N LYS A 46 1.12 3.83 24.14
CA LYS A 46 0.22 3.07 23.26
C LYS A 46 -0.51 3.98 22.28
N GLU A 47 -0.99 5.13 22.74
CA GLU A 47 -1.66 6.13 21.89
C GLU A 47 -0.68 6.70 20.84
N GLN A 48 0.54 7.06 21.24
CA GLN A 48 1.58 7.53 20.32
C GLN A 48 1.96 6.49 19.28
N ARG A 49 2.13 5.23 19.67
CA ARG A 49 2.40 4.12 18.74
C ARG A 49 1.25 3.95 17.75
N HIS A 50 0.01 4.04 18.20
CA HIS A 50 -1.16 3.93 17.33
C HIS A 50 -1.24 5.06 16.30
N ILE A 51 -1.04 6.31 16.73
CA ILE A 51 -1.01 7.48 15.84
C ILE A 51 0.12 7.34 14.81
N THR A 52 1.31 6.97 15.27
CA THR A 52 2.48 6.78 14.39
C THR A 52 2.22 5.66 13.37
N ALA A 53 1.62 4.54 13.79
CA ALA A 53 1.24 3.47 12.89
C ALA A 53 0.24 3.93 11.82
N GLN A 54 -0.80 4.67 12.21
CA GLN A 54 -1.78 5.21 11.28
C GLN A 54 -1.17 6.18 10.26
N LEU A 55 -0.29 7.09 10.70
CA LEU A 55 0.41 8.02 9.83
C LEU A 55 1.31 7.28 8.84
N ASN A 56 2.05 6.28 9.30
CA ASN A 56 2.91 5.47 8.43
C ASN A 56 2.08 4.72 7.39
N VAL A 57 0.99 4.06 7.78
CA VAL A 57 0.12 3.35 6.84
C VAL A 57 -0.47 4.30 5.80
N ALA A 58 -0.93 5.49 6.21
CA ALA A 58 -1.45 6.49 5.29
C ALA A 58 -0.37 6.98 4.31
N THR A 59 0.83 7.29 4.80
CA THR A 59 1.96 7.77 3.97
C THR A 59 2.36 6.72 2.94
N TYR A 60 2.48 5.47 3.35
CA TYR A 60 2.88 4.39 2.43
C TYR A 60 1.74 3.98 1.49
N GLY A 61 0.49 4.09 1.93
CA GLY A 61 -0.67 3.93 1.06
C GLY A 61 -0.70 4.95 -0.08
N GLU A 62 -0.41 6.22 0.22
CA GLU A 62 -0.31 7.27 -0.81
C GLU A 62 0.88 7.04 -1.77
N ARG A 63 2.03 6.52 -1.30
CA ARG A 63 3.14 6.14 -2.19
C ARG A 63 2.73 5.08 -3.19
N ILE A 64 2.10 4.00 -2.73
CA ILE A 64 1.59 2.93 -3.61
C ILE A 64 0.61 3.47 -4.63
N LYS A 65 -0.32 4.31 -4.18
CA LYS A 65 -1.28 4.98 -5.07
C LYS A 65 -0.58 5.84 -6.12
N ASN A 66 0.46 6.58 -5.73
CA ASN A 66 1.22 7.41 -6.66
C ASN A 66 1.95 6.57 -7.73
N GLU A 67 2.53 5.41 -7.37
CA GLU A 67 3.14 4.51 -8.36
C GLU A 67 2.13 3.96 -9.36
N ILE A 68 0.93 3.58 -8.88
CA ILE A 68 -0.16 3.16 -9.76
C ILE A 68 -0.62 4.31 -10.65
N THR A 69 -0.74 5.52 -10.10
CA THR A 69 -1.11 6.72 -10.85
C THR A 69 -0.07 7.05 -11.92
N ASN A 70 1.21 6.97 -11.59
CA ASN A 70 2.29 7.12 -12.57
C ASN A 70 2.16 6.09 -13.72
N GLY A 71 1.87 4.83 -13.41
CA GLY A 71 1.58 3.82 -14.42
C GLY A 71 0.39 4.20 -15.33
N ILE A 72 -0.66 4.81 -14.78
CA ILE A 72 -1.82 5.31 -15.53
C ILE A 72 -1.39 6.47 -16.44
N GLU A 73 -0.64 7.44 -15.95
CA GLU A 73 -0.17 8.60 -16.70
C GLU A 73 0.74 8.19 -17.87
N ILE A 74 1.59 7.18 -17.68
CA ILE A 74 2.41 6.61 -18.76
C ILE A 74 1.52 5.99 -19.84
N THR A 75 0.50 5.21 -19.46
CA THR A 75 -0.42 4.63 -20.44
C THR A 75 -1.20 5.72 -21.20
N ASP A 76 -1.59 6.79 -20.53
CA ASP A 76 -2.24 7.94 -21.18
C ASP A 76 -1.29 8.68 -22.12
N THR A 77 -0.04 8.87 -21.75
CA THR A 77 0.98 9.49 -22.60
C THR A 77 1.14 8.70 -23.90
N LEU A 78 1.31 7.39 -23.80
CA LEU A 78 1.43 6.52 -24.98
C LEU A 78 0.16 6.54 -25.84
N LYS A 79 -1.02 6.56 -25.22
CA LYS A 79 -2.30 6.71 -25.91
C LYS A 79 -2.38 8.01 -26.70
N GLN A 80 -1.95 9.13 -26.12
CA GLN A 80 -1.95 10.41 -26.84
C GLN A 80 -1.00 10.40 -28.04
N ILE A 81 0.17 9.77 -27.90
CA ILE A 81 1.13 9.61 -29.01
C ILE A 81 0.49 8.75 -30.10
N LEU A 82 -0.10 7.60 -29.78
CA LEU A 82 -0.80 6.74 -30.74
C LEU A 82 -1.90 7.48 -31.50
N ILE A 83 -2.68 8.31 -30.80
CA ILE A 83 -3.73 9.11 -31.44
C ILE A 83 -3.13 10.16 -32.38
N SER A 84 -2.01 10.77 -32.01
CA SER A 84 -1.36 11.82 -32.82
C SER A 84 -0.57 11.26 -34.01
N GLU A 85 -0.14 10.00 -33.94
CA GLU A 85 0.65 9.33 -34.97
C GLU A 85 -0.13 8.22 -35.72
N ASP A 86 -1.48 8.34 -35.77
CA ASP A 86 -2.38 7.44 -36.49
C ASP A 86 -2.21 5.94 -36.13
N GLY A 87 -1.90 5.65 -34.87
CA GLY A 87 -1.82 4.28 -34.32
C GLY A 87 -0.45 3.64 -34.35
N GLU A 88 0.60 4.39 -34.65
CA GLU A 88 1.98 3.94 -34.57
C GLU A 88 2.78 4.81 -33.60
N ILE A 89 3.80 4.24 -32.97
CA ILE A 89 4.82 4.98 -32.22
C ILE A 89 6.17 4.71 -32.84
N HIS A 90 6.64 5.62 -33.70
CA HIS A 90 7.85 5.42 -34.50
C HIS A 90 9.14 5.24 -33.69
N GLN A 91 9.21 5.75 -32.45
CA GLN A 91 10.38 5.64 -31.58
C GLN A 91 10.00 5.00 -30.24
N PHE A 92 9.21 3.94 -30.29
CA PHE A 92 8.67 3.31 -29.10
C PHE A 92 9.74 2.95 -28.05
N GLU A 93 10.84 2.31 -28.45
CA GLU A 93 11.91 1.92 -27.53
C GLU A 93 12.54 3.12 -26.81
N THR A 94 12.77 4.22 -27.54
CA THR A 94 13.34 5.45 -26.97
C THR A 94 12.36 6.11 -25.98
N ILE A 95 11.09 6.21 -26.37
CA ILE A 95 10.04 6.80 -25.54
C ILE A 95 9.81 5.93 -24.31
N ALA A 96 9.63 4.64 -24.49
CA ALA A 96 9.44 3.69 -23.41
C ALA A 96 10.63 3.68 -22.44
N GLY A 97 11.86 3.74 -22.96
CA GLY A 97 13.09 3.81 -22.16
C GLY A 97 13.14 5.05 -21.26
N ASN A 98 12.67 6.19 -21.75
CA ASN A 98 12.59 7.43 -20.96
C ASN A 98 11.46 7.43 -19.91
N LEU A 99 10.48 6.55 -20.06
CA LEU A 99 9.35 6.40 -19.13
C LEU A 99 9.62 5.34 -18.05
N MET A 100 10.72 4.61 -18.13
CA MET A 100 11.07 3.58 -17.13
C MET A 100 11.45 4.20 -15.80
N SER A 101 11.07 3.50 -14.73
CA SER A 101 11.52 3.74 -13.36
C SER A 101 11.78 2.40 -12.67
N ASP A 102 12.33 2.42 -11.46
CA ASP A 102 12.64 1.19 -10.70
C ASP A 102 11.40 0.33 -10.43
N SER A 103 10.23 0.95 -10.32
CA SER A 103 8.96 0.26 -10.09
C SER A 103 8.31 -0.30 -11.36
N ILE A 104 8.81 0.06 -12.56
CA ILE A 104 8.24 -0.38 -13.84
C ILE A 104 8.99 -1.59 -14.37
N GLU A 105 8.31 -2.71 -14.55
CA GLU A 105 8.85 -3.92 -15.20
C GLU A 105 8.91 -3.77 -16.69
N SER A 106 7.84 -3.26 -17.30
CA SER A 106 7.77 -3.06 -18.74
C SER A 106 6.66 -2.08 -19.16
N VAL A 107 6.90 -1.48 -20.33
CA VAL A 107 5.94 -0.68 -21.08
C VAL A 107 5.60 -1.44 -22.35
N GLN A 108 4.32 -1.53 -22.73
CA GLN A 108 3.88 -2.43 -23.81
C GLN A 108 2.78 -1.78 -24.64
N LEU A 109 2.73 -2.17 -25.92
CA LEU A 109 1.64 -1.89 -26.85
C LEU A 109 0.97 -3.20 -27.27
N ALA A 110 -0.35 -3.19 -27.34
CA ALA A 110 -1.12 -4.36 -27.72
C ALA A 110 -2.21 -4.02 -28.76
N PRO A 111 -1.84 -3.80 -30.02
CA PRO A 111 -2.81 -3.59 -31.10
C PRO A 111 -3.73 -4.82 -31.22
N ASN A 112 -5.04 -4.57 -31.35
CA ASN A 112 -6.09 -5.60 -31.35
C ASN A 112 -6.08 -6.54 -30.11
N GLY A 113 -5.43 -6.10 -29.03
CA GLY A 113 -5.31 -6.87 -27.79
C GLY A 113 -4.13 -7.85 -27.76
N VAL A 114 -3.33 -7.95 -28.82
CA VAL A 114 -2.12 -8.78 -28.88
C VAL A 114 -0.89 -7.92 -28.59
N VAL A 115 -0.10 -8.29 -27.60
CA VAL A 115 1.12 -7.54 -27.23
C VAL A 115 2.17 -7.74 -28.31
N THR A 116 2.52 -6.66 -29.05
CA THR A 116 3.50 -6.67 -30.14
C THR A 116 4.79 -5.96 -29.77
N ASP A 117 4.70 -4.89 -28.99
CA ASP A 117 5.85 -4.06 -28.61
C ASP A 117 6.02 -4.08 -27.10
N ILE A 118 7.23 -4.34 -26.64
CA ILE A 118 7.57 -4.45 -25.22
C ILE A 118 8.94 -3.81 -24.99
N TYR A 119 9.02 -2.93 -24.01
CA TYR A 119 10.29 -2.42 -23.53
C TYR A 119 10.42 -2.64 -22.01
N PRO A 120 11.55 -3.14 -21.48
CA PRO A 120 12.66 -3.74 -22.24
C PRO A 120 12.25 -5.05 -22.89
N ALA A 121 12.84 -5.35 -24.07
CA ALA A 121 12.54 -6.56 -24.83
C ALA A 121 13.09 -7.83 -24.16
N ASN A 122 14.19 -7.73 -23.41
CA ASN A 122 14.86 -8.86 -22.77
C ASN A 122 13.96 -9.56 -21.74
N GLY A 123 13.71 -10.86 -21.95
CA GLY A 123 12.86 -11.67 -21.07
C GLY A 123 11.35 -11.51 -21.32
N ASN A 124 10.96 -10.64 -22.23
CA ASN A 124 9.57 -10.41 -22.62
C ASN A 124 9.28 -11.03 -23.99
N GLU A 125 8.12 -11.69 -24.11
CA GLU A 125 7.73 -12.37 -25.35
C GLU A 125 6.65 -11.59 -26.08
N ALA A 126 7.03 -10.75 -27.03
CA ALA A 126 6.10 -10.09 -27.96
C ALA A 126 5.39 -11.11 -28.85
N GLY A 127 4.14 -10.81 -29.25
CA GLY A 127 3.35 -11.61 -30.17
C GLY A 127 2.71 -12.88 -29.59
N LYS A 128 2.99 -13.24 -28.33
CA LYS A 128 2.46 -14.45 -27.69
C LYS A 128 1.38 -14.19 -26.62
N ILE A 129 1.14 -12.94 -26.28
CA ILE A 129 0.16 -12.57 -25.24
C ILE A 129 -1.04 -11.94 -25.93
N ASP A 130 -2.12 -12.70 -26.03
CA ASP A 130 -3.42 -12.21 -26.48
C ASP A 130 -4.29 -11.89 -25.28
N LEU A 131 -4.45 -10.62 -25.01
CA LEU A 131 -5.16 -10.12 -23.81
C LEU A 131 -6.68 -10.29 -23.92
N ILE A 132 -7.22 -10.44 -25.11
CA ILE A 132 -8.68 -10.55 -25.31
C ILE A 132 -9.14 -12.02 -25.14
N HIS A 133 -8.36 -12.97 -25.68
CA HIS A 133 -8.72 -14.38 -25.68
C HIS A 133 -8.04 -15.19 -24.55
N ASP A 134 -7.22 -14.54 -23.73
CA ASP A 134 -6.57 -15.18 -22.58
C ASP A 134 -7.62 -15.56 -21.51
N LYS A 135 -7.50 -16.77 -20.95
CA LYS A 135 -8.47 -17.31 -19.98
C LYS A 135 -8.53 -16.49 -18.69
N ASP A 136 -7.40 -15.95 -18.24
CA ASP A 136 -7.27 -15.27 -16.94
C ASP A 136 -7.40 -13.75 -17.10
N ARG A 137 -7.02 -13.21 -18.27
CA ARG A 137 -6.94 -11.77 -18.52
C ARG A 137 -8.06 -11.26 -19.42
N GLY A 138 -8.66 -12.15 -20.24
CA GLY A 138 -9.62 -11.77 -21.27
C GLY A 138 -10.85 -11.07 -20.71
N LYS A 139 -11.42 -11.60 -19.65
CA LYS A 139 -12.64 -11.00 -19.04
C LYS A 139 -12.43 -9.53 -18.67
N ILE A 140 -11.33 -9.20 -17.99
CA ILE A 140 -11.07 -7.84 -17.54
C ILE A 140 -10.59 -6.94 -18.68
N SER A 141 -9.88 -7.50 -19.67
CA SER A 141 -9.47 -6.75 -20.87
C SER A 141 -10.67 -6.41 -21.75
N CYS A 142 -11.61 -7.33 -21.94
CA CYS A 142 -12.88 -7.05 -22.62
C CYS A 142 -13.70 -6.00 -21.86
N TYR A 143 -13.76 -6.10 -20.52
CA TYR A 143 -14.44 -5.09 -19.70
C TYR A 143 -13.82 -3.70 -19.90
N ALA A 144 -12.48 -3.58 -19.90
CA ALA A 144 -11.79 -2.31 -20.14
C ALA A 144 -12.13 -1.74 -21.53
N ARG A 145 -12.06 -2.59 -22.56
CA ARG A 145 -12.45 -2.24 -23.92
C ARG A 145 -13.91 -1.79 -23.99
N ASP A 146 -14.84 -2.60 -23.53
CA ASP A 146 -16.27 -2.34 -23.74
C ASP A 146 -16.80 -1.15 -22.93
N ASN A 147 -16.13 -0.79 -21.84
CA ASN A 147 -16.48 0.35 -20.98
C ASN A 147 -15.55 1.58 -21.14
N HIS A 148 -14.60 1.55 -22.09
CA HIS A 148 -13.64 2.65 -22.31
C HIS A 148 -12.92 3.09 -21.04
N THR A 149 -12.59 2.13 -20.16
CA THR A 149 -12.02 2.43 -18.83
C THR A 149 -10.64 1.82 -18.63
N ILE A 150 -9.78 2.57 -17.96
CA ILE A 150 -8.49 2.05 -17.51
C ILE A 150 -8.73 1.03 -16.40
N ILE A 151 -8.02 -0.06 -16.47
CA ILE A 151 -8.07 -1.10 -15.43
C ILE A 151 -6.68 -1.37 -14.85
N THR A 152 -6.68 -1.80 -13.58
CA THR A 152 -5.52 -2.40 -12.95
C THR A 152 -5.82 -3.85 -12.62
N GLN A 153 -4.96 -4.77 -13.04
CA GLN A 153 -5.09 -6.21 -12.75
C GLN A 153 -3.84 -6.71 -12.04
N GLY A 154 -4.03 -7.50 -11.03
CA GLY A 154 -2.94 -8.13 -10.29
C GLY A 154 -3.16 -8.10 -8.78
N PRO A 155 -2.14 -8.53 -8.00
CA PRO A 155 -0.84 -9.00 -8.52
C PRO A 155 -0.91 -10.37 -9.17
N PHE A 156 -0.14 -10.61 -10.23
CA PHE A 156 0.01 -11.90 -10.90
C PHE A 156 1.50 -12.24 -11.09
N LYS A 157 1.78 -13.54 -11.22
CA LYS A 157 3.16 -14.01 -11.38
C LYS A 157 3.72 -13.61 -12.74
N LEU A 158 4.87 -12.95 -12.75
CA LEU A 158 5.59 -12.59 -13.95
C LEU A 158 6.39 -13.79 -14.50
N LYS A 159 6.56 -13.86 -15.82
CA LYS A 159 7.38 -14.92 -16.46
C LYS A 159 8.85 -14.78 -16.09
N GLN A 160 9.32 -13.57 -15.90
CA GLN A 160 10.69 -13.23 -15.50
C GLN A 160 10.96 -13.45 -14.00
N GLY A 161 9.94 -13.88 -13.24
CA GLY A 161 9.97 -14.04 -11.78
C GLY A 161 9.38 -12.84 -11.05
N GLY A 162 8.98 -13.07 -9.80
CA GLY A 162 8.29 -12.05 -9.01
C GLY A 162 6.81 -11.90 -9.38
N TYR A 163 6.23 -10.78 -8.96
CA TYR A 163 4.83 -10.46 -9.20
C TYR A 163 4.70 -9.07 -9.82
N GLY A 164 3.66 -8.87 -10.63
CA GLY A 164 3.37 -7.59 -11.27
C GLY A 164 1.90 -7.19 -11.17
N ILE A 165 1.67 -5.89 -11.33
CA ILE A 165 0.35 -5.30 -11.53
C ILE A 165 0.35 -4.69 -12.93
N ALA A 166 -0.62 -5.08 -13.77
CA ALA A 166 -0.80 -4.48 -15.09
C ALA A 166 -1.78 -3.31 -15.01
N VAL A 167 -1.36 -2.16 -15.50
CA VAL A 167 -2.24 -1.04 -15.85
C VAL A 167 -2.51 -1.15 -17.35
N ARG A 168 -3.78 -1.22 -17.76
CA ARG A 168 -4.19 -1.28 -19.17
C ARG A 168 -5.14 -0.15 -19.48
N ASN A 169 -4.82 0.60 -20.52
CA ASN A 169 -5.63 1.70 -21.02
C ASN A 169 -6.09 1.38 -22.45
N PRO A 170 -7.40 1.24 -22.69
CA PRO A 170 -7.90 1.00 -24.03
C PRO A 170 -7.75 2.24 -24.92
N VAL A 171 -7.28 2.02 -26.12
CA VAL A 171 -7.06 3.05 -27.13
C VAL A 171 -8.08 2.89 -28.25
N TYR A 172 -8.66 4.00 -28.66
CA TYR A 172 -9.60 4.09 -29.77
C TYR A 172 -9.10 5.11 -30.76
N LEU A 173 -9.12 4.73 -32.01
CA LEU A 173 -8.77 5.61 -33.13
C LEU A 173 -9.98 5.83 -34.05
N LYS A 174 -9.89 6.81 -34.93
CA LYS A 174 -10.92 7.07 -35.93
C LYS A 174 -10.44 6.59 -37.30
N ASP A 175 -11.29 5.91 -38.03
CA ASP A 175 -11.06 5.59 -39.43
C ASP A 175 -11.20 6.83 -40.34
N LYS A 176 -10.94 6.67 -41.62
CA LYS A 176 -11.03 7.73 -42.63
C LYS A 176 -12.45 8.33 -42.77
N ASN A 177 -13.47 7.64 -42.26
CA ASN A 177 -14.87 8.07 -42.24
C ASN A 177 -15.25 8.73 -40.93
N GLY A 178 -14.32 8.77 -39.96
CA GLY A 178 -14.56 9.31 -38.63
C GLY A 178 -15.20 8.31 -37.63
N HIS A 179 -15.36 7.05 -38.02
CA HIS A 179 -15.87 6.03 -37.11
C HIS A 179 -14.80 5.60 -36.12
N GLU A 180 -15.16 5.57 -34.87
CA GLU A 180 -14.29 5.09 -33.80
C GLU A 180 -14.16 3.58 -33.83
N TYR A 181 -12.95 3.07 -33.68
CA TYR A 181 -12.67 1.66 -33.54
C TYR A 181 -11.65 1.38 -32.43
N PHE A 182 -11.75 0.23 -31.80
CA PHE A 182 -10.78 -0.21 -30.83
C PHE A 182 -9.46 -0.53 -31.51
N TRP A 183 -8.41 0.27 -31.20
CA TRP A 183 -7.06 0.01 -31.69
C TRP A 183 -6.36 -1.08 -30.89
N GLY A 184 -6.49 -1.06 -29.57
CA GLY A 184 -5.80 -1.98 -28.65
C GLY A 184 -5.60 -1.39 -27.26
N PHE A 185 -4.49 -1.74 -26.64
CA PHE A 185 -4.13 -1.24 -25.31
C PHE A 185 -2.73 -0.65 -25.27
N THR A 186 -2.54 0.41 -24.51
CA THR A 186 -1.27 0.78 -23.90
C THR A 186 -1.19 0.17 -22.50
N ILE A 187 -0.02 -0.35 -22.12
CA ILE A 187 0.12 -1.16 -20.91
C ILE A 187 1.40 -0.79 -20.19
N VAL A 188 1.31 -0.69 -18.87
CA VAL A 188 2.44 -0.64 -17.97
C VAL A 188 2.35 -1.80 -16.99
N ILE A 189 3.44 -2.53 -16.84
CA ILE A 189 3.58 -3.55 -15.80
C ILE A 189 4.41 -2.95 -14.67
N LEU A 190 3.79 -2.85 -13.49
CA LEU A 190 4.46 -2.43 -12.26
C LEU A 190 4.96 -3.66 -11.52
N ARG A 191 6.20 -3.64 -11.04
CA ARG A 191 6.81 -4.76 -10.31
C ARG A 191 6.42 -4.73 -8.84
N VAL A 192 5.89 -5.84 -8.35
CA VAL A 192 5.70 -6.11 -6.93
C VAL A 192 6.86 -7.04 -6.51
N PRO A 193 7.65 -6.77 -5.52
CA PRO A 193 7.47 -5.84 -4.41
C PRO A 193 8.03 -4.42 -4.61
N ASP A 194 8.58 -4.05 -5.75
CA ASP A 194 9.32 -2.79 -5.89
C ASP A 194 8.45 -1.56 -5.62
N ILE A 195 7.17 -1.55 -6.07
CA ILE A 195 6.22 -0.50 -5.70
C ILE A 195 5.91 -0.46 -4.20
N PHE A 196 6.21 -1.54 -3.48
CA PHE A 196 5.98 -1.67 -2.04
C PHE A 196 7.26 -1.67 -1.21
N SER A 197 8.45 -1.77 -1.84
CA SER A 197 9.71 -2.07 -1.17
C SER A 197 10.01 -1.10 -0.03
N ASP A 198 9.93 0.19 -0.27
CA ASP A 198 10.16 1.22 0.72
C ASP A 198 9.13 1.18 1.84
N SER A 199 7.85 0.97 1.45
CA SER A 199 6.73 0.89 2.38
C SER A 199 6.83 -0.34 3.28
N ILE A 200 7.16 -1.48 2.69
CA ILE A 200 7.32 -2.76 3.41
C ILE A 200 8.53 -2.69 4.34
N SER A 201 9.67 -2.20 3.85
CA SER A 201 10.89 -2.07 4.65
C SER A 201 10.69 -1.15 5.84
N ALA A 202 10.04 -0.01 5.65
CA ALA A 202 9.78 0.92 6.73
C ALA A 202 8.79 0.35 7.76
N LEU A 203 7.67 -0.26 7.34
CA LEU A 203 6.71 -0.89 8.25
C LEU A 203 7.36 -2.02 9.05
N SER A 204 8.19 -2.86 8.41
CA SER A 204 8.92 -3.93 9.06
C SER A 204 9.95 -3.40 10.08
N ASN A 205 10.66 -2.33 9.75
CA ASN A 205 11.63 -1.70 10.65
C ASN A 205 10.98 -1.10 11.91
N PHE A 206 9.71 -0.69 11.80
CA PHE A 206 8.92 -0.27 12.96
C PHE A 206 8.29 -1.44 13.74
N GLY A 207 8.48 -2.68 13.29
CA GLY A 207 7.94 -3.89 13.94
C GLY A 207 6.42 -4.05 13.74
N TYR A 208 5.84 -3.47 12.68
CA TYR A 208 4.43 -3.63 12.37
C TYR A 208 4.17 -4.88 11.52
N GLU A 209 3.10 -5.59 11.82
CA GLU A 209 2.49 -6.52 10.89
C GLU A 209 1.54 -5.76 9.97
N TYR A 210 1.57 -6.06 8.67
CA TYR A 210 0.74 -5.39 7.68
C TYR A 210 0.08 -6.40 6.74
N LYS A 211 -1.06 -6.00 6.19
CA LYS A 211 -1.77 -6.73 5.15
C LYS A 211 -2.19 -5.76 4.05
N ILE A 212 -1.79 -6.07 2.82
CA ILE A 212 -2.24 -5.35 1.63
C ILE A 212 -3.30 -6.21 0.96
N SER A 213 -4.47 -5.66 0.71
CA SER A 213 -5.57 -6.34 0.01
C SER A 213 -6.26 -5.37 -0.93
N LYS A 214 -6.72 -5.89 -2.07
CA LYS A 214 -7.60 -5.18 -2.99
C LYS A 214 -9.03 -5.67 -2.73
N THR A 215 -9.91 -4.73 -2.38
CA THR A 215 -11.36 -4.96 -2.40
C THR A 215 -11.85 -4.58 -3.78
N ASP A 216 -12.83 -5.29 -4.33
CA ASP A 216 -13.47 -4.98 -5.63
C ASP A 216 -12.59 -5.18 -6.87
N ALA A 217 -11.81 -6.28 -6.90
CA ALA A 217 -11.31 -6.77 -8.17
C ALA A 217 -12.48 -7.41 -8.93
N PRO A 218 -12.83 -6.92 -10.15
CA PRO A 218 -13.86 -7.58 -10.96
C PRO A 218 -13.45 -8.99 -11.35
#